data_4ea795ba70b64bc560a1fe3c7c89f606
#
_entry.id   4ea795ba70b64bc560a1fe3c7c89f606
#
_cell.length_a   1.000
_cell.length_b   1.000
_cell.length_c   1.000
_cell.angle_alpha   90.00
_cell.angle_beta   90.00
_cell.angle_gamma   90.00
#
_symmetry.space_group_name_H-M   'P 1'
#
loop_
_entity.id
_entity.type
_entity.pdbx_description
1 polymer ?
#
loop_
_entity_poly.entity_id
_entity_poly.type
_entity_poly.pdbx_seq_one_letter_code
_entity_poly.pdbx_strand_id
1 'polypeptide(L)'
;MKAPIRLVLDTNVVIDWLVFDDPFMNPLRCGVRDAQIQVLTHPPAVEELHRVLTYPQLKLSNHRQQEIFARYLAGTTMSPMPAGFSTRQLMLPGGFPRCRDRDDEPFLALAFHTKADVLASRDNAVFGLKSRAAKFDVTILNVQQLIALLTDTLAVGKKQS
;
A
#
# COMPACT_ATOMS: atom_id res chain seq x y z
N MET A 1 20.26 -4.92 13.11
CA MET A 1 19.12 -4.09 12.70
C MET A 1 18.04 -4.95 12.08
N LYS A 2 16.81 -4.73 12.48
CA LYS A 2 15.67 -5.46 11.90
C LYS A 2 15.34 -4.86 10.54
N ALA A 3 15.08 -5.70 9.54
CA ALA A 3 14.63 -5.22 8.23
C ALA A 3 13.27 -4.52 8.37
N PRO A 4 12.98 -3.47 7.58
CA PRO A 4 11.69 -2.79 7.64
C PRO A 4 10.56 -3.71 7.19
N ILE A 5 9.37 -3.48 7.75
CA ILE A 5 8.15 -4.12 7.26
C ILE A 5 7.81 -3.54 5.90
N ARG A 6 7.62 -4.39 4.91
CA ARG A 6 7.37 -3.99 3.52
C ARG A 6 5.88 -4.08 3.22
N LEU A 7 5.28 -2.95 2.90
CA LEU A 7 3.84 -2.83 2.71
C LEU A 7 3.50 -2.37 1.29
N VAL A 8 2.40 -2.89 0.76
CA VAL A 8 1.69 -2.31 -0.37
C VAL A 8 0.34 -1.81 0.16
N LEU A 9 0.03 -0.57 -0.14
CA LEU A 9 -1.22 0.07 0.28
C LEU A 9 -2.06 0.39 -0.94
N ASP A 10 -3.34 -0.01 -0.95
CA ASP A 10 -4.22 0.47 -2.01
C ASP A 10 -4.48 1.98 -1.84
N THR A 11 -5.00 2.60 -2.87
CA THR A 11 -5.16 4.06 -2.91
C THR A 11 -6.05 4.57 -1.77
N ASN A 12 -7.10 3.84 -1.39
CA ASN A 12 -7.99 4.28 -0.32
C ASN A 12 -7.28 4.32 1.04
N VAL A 13 -6.36 3.39 1.29
CA VAL A 13 -5.54 3.40 2.51
C VAL A 13 -4.57 4.58 2.50
N VAL A 14 -3.99 4.89 1.34
CA VAL A 14 -3.13 6.07 1.17
C VAL A 14 -3.91 7.36 1.46
N ILE A 15 -5.16 7.45 1.02
CA ILE A 15 -6.03 8.60 1.30
C ILE A 15 -6.25 8.77 2.80
N ASP A 16 -6.52 7.70 3.54
CA ASP A 16 -6.63 7.78 5.00
C ASP A 16 -5.34 8.29 5.64
N TRP A 17 -4.21 7.84 5.14
CA TRP A 17 -2.90 8.20 5.66
C TRP A 17 -2.54 9.66 5.40
N LEU A 18 -2.74 10.15 4.18
CA LEU A 18 -2.16 11.43 3.73
C LEU A 18 -3.18 12.54 3.53
N VAL A 19 -4.44 12.23 3.23
CA VAL A 19 -5.47 13.25 3.00
C VAL A 19 -6.23 13.54 4.28
N PHE A 20 -6.76 12.51 4.93
CA PHE A 20 -7.59 12.70 6.13
C PHE A 20 -6.78 12.85 7.41
N ASP A 21 -5.48 12.55 7.39
CA ASP A 21 -4.59 12.62 8.56
C ASP A 21 -5.22 11.94 9.79
N ASP A 22 -5.88 10.80 9.56
CA ASP A 22 -6.59 10.08 10.61
C ASP A 22 -5.61 9.65 11.71
N PRO A 23 -5.85 10.02 13.00
CA PRO A 23 -4.97 9.59 14.10
C PRO A 23 -4.84 8.08 14.23
N PHE A 24 -5.84 7.32 13.77
CA PHE A 24 -5.77 5.86 13.71
C PHE A 24 -4.59 5.36 12.89
N MET A 25 -4.14 6.15 11.91
CA MET A 25 -3.01 5.82 11.03
C MET A 25 -1.64 6.19 11.63
N ASN A 26 -1.57 6.70 12.86
CA ASN A 26 -0.32 7.11 13.48
C ASN A 26 0.76 5.99 13.53
N PRO A 27 0.45 4.72 13.80
CA PRO A 27 1.46 3.67 13.76
C PRO A 27 2.14 3.54 12.38
N LEU A 28 1.39 3.69 11.30
CA LEU A 28 1.95 3.71 9.95
C LEU A 28 2.84 4.95 9.75
N ARG A 29 2.32 6.12 10.12
CA ARG A 29 3.03 7.39 9.96
C ARG A 29 4.37 7.39 10.71
N CYS A 30 4.36 6.96 11.95
CA CYS A 30 5.56 6.86 12.78
C CYS A 30 6.53 5.81 12.24
N GLY A 31 6.03 4.66 11.82
CA GLY A 31 6.87 3.60 11.26
C GLY A 31 7.58 4.00 9.97
N VAL A 32 6.91 4.75 9.11
CA VAL A 32 7.53 5.28 7.88
C VAL A 32 8.57 6.33 8.23
N ARG A 33 8.24 7.27 9.12
CA ARG A 33 9.18 8.31 9.56
C ARG A 33 10.45 7.71 10.15
N ASP A 34 10.32 6.68 10.95
CA ASP A 34 11.43 6.07 11.68
C ASP A 34 12.11 4.94 10.88
N ALA A 35 11.79 4.81 9.60
CA ALA A 35 12.34 3.81 8.68
C ALA A 35 12.11 2.34 9.12
N GLN A 36 11.09 2.11 9.96
CA GLN A 36 10.67 0.78 10.38
C GLN A 36 9.68 0.14 9.41
N ILE A 37 9.10 0.95 8.53
CA ILE A 37 8.16 0.54 7.50
C ILE A 37 8.64 1.09 6.16
N GLN A 38 8.61 0.23 5.15
CA GLN A 38 8.84 0.61 3.76
C GLN A 38 7.55 0.41 2.99
N VAL A 39 6.95 1.51 2.51
CA VAL A 39 5.79 1.46 1.63
C VAL A 39 6.26 1.38 0.19
N LEU A 40 5.88 0.32 -0.50
CA LEU A 40 6.27 0.08 -1.89
C LEU A 40 5.24 0.69 -2.82
N THR A 41 5.71 1.25 -3.92
CA THR A 41 4.86 1.78 -4.97
C THR A 41 5.41 1.40 -6.35
N HIS A 42 4.63 1.65 -7.37
CA HIS A 42 5.02 1.45 -8.77
C HIS A 42 4.24 2.44 -9.65
N PRO A 43 4.63 2.62 -10.91
CA PRO A 43 3.97 3.61 -11.76
C PRO A 43 2.45 3.52 -11.80
N PRO A 44 1.80 2.33 -11.93
CA PRO A 44 0.34 2.27 -11.88
C PRO A 44 -0.28 2.81 -10.60
N ALA A 45 0.33 2.53 -9.43
CA ALA A 45 -0.15 3.04 -8.14
C ALA A 45 -0.02 4.56 -8.05
N VAL A 46 1.10 5.09 -8.56
CA VAL A 46 1.36 6.54 -8.60
C VAL A 46 0.33 7.24 -9.50
N GLU A 47 0.09 6.69 -10.69
CA GLU A 47 -0.89 7.24 -11.64
C GLU A 47 -2.30 7.26 -11.05
N GLU A 48 -2.70 6.17 -10.37
CA GLU A 48 -4.01 6.08 -9.76
C GLU A 48 -4.18 7.12 -8.64
N LEU A 49 -3.19 7.26 -7.77
CA LEU A 49 -3.24 8.28 -6.71
C LEU A 49 -3.37 9.67 -7.31
N HIS A 50 -2.56 9.99 -8.32
CA HIS A 50 -2.62 11.28 -8.99
C HIS A 50 -4.03 11.58 -9.51
N ARG A 51 -4.67 10.59 -10.12
CA ARG A 51 -6.04 10.72 -10.64
C ARG A 51 -7.06 10.89 -9.50
N VAL A 52 -6.96 10.06 -8.45
CA VAL A 52 -7.92 10.06 -7.34
C VAL A 52 -7.86 11.39 -6.56
N LEU A 53 -6.68 11.99 -6.42
CA LEU A 53 -6.53 13.29 -5.74
C LEU A 53 -7.31 14.42 -6.44
N THR A 54 -7.61 14.27 -7.73
CA THR A 54 -8.42 15.25 -8.47
C THR A 54 -9.93 15.07 -8.30
N TYR A 55 -10.38 14.02 -7.63
CA TYR A 55 -11.80 13.73 -7.49
C TYR A 55 -12.51 14.82 -6.65
N PRO A 56 -13.65 15.36 -7.15
CA PRO A 56 -14.37 16.45 -6.44
C PRO A 56 -14.78 16.08 -5.02
N GLN A 57 -15.02 14.80 -4.75
CA GLN A 57 -15.43 14.32 -3.44
C GLN A 57 -14.40 14.61 -2.35
N LEU A 58 -13.12 14.68 -2.71
CA LEU A 58 -12.04 14.97 -1.77
C LEU A 58 -11.89 16.46 -1.47
N LYS A 59 -12.48 17.32 -2.31
CA LYS A 59 -12.48 18.79 -2.11
C LYS A 59 -11.07 19.37 -1.88
N LEU A 60 -10.09 18.87 -2.63
CA LEU A 60 -8.71 19.31 -2.50
C LEU A 60 -8.40 20.42 -3.52
N SER A 61 -7.75 21.50 -3.04
CA SER A 61 -7.18 22.50 -3.94
C SER A 61 -6.02 21.92 -4.74
N ASN A 62 -5.68 22.55 -5.87
CA ASN A 62 -4.52 22.13 -6.67
C ASN A 62 -3.23 22.12 -5.83
N HIS A 63 -3.04 23.11 -4.97
CA HIS A 63 -1.89 23.18 -4.08
C HIS A 63 -1.85 21.99 -3.11
N ARG A 64 -3.01 21.66 -2.51
CA ARG A 64 -3.11 20.54 -1.57
C ARG A 64 -2.88 19.18 -2.27
N GLN A 65 -3.40 19.03 -3.49
CA GLN A 65 -3.14 17.83 -4.31
C GLN A 65 -1.64 17.62 -4.54
N GLN A 66 -0.94 18.68 -4.93
CA GLN A 66 0.50 18.62 -5.17
C GLN A 66 1.29 18.32 -3.90
N GLU A 67 0.92 18.92 -2.77
CA GLU A 67 1.55 18.68 -1.48
C GLU A 67 1.40 17.21 -1.05
N ILE A 68 0.19 16.66 -1.14
CA ILE A 68 -0.08 15.27 -0.79
C ILE A 68 0.71 14.32 -1.71
N PHE A 69 0.70 14.60 -3.01
CA PHE A 69 1.41 13.78 -3.98
C PHE A 69 2.92 13.78 -3.71
N ALA A 70 3.49 14.94 -3.39
CA ALA A 70 4.91 15.05 -3.02
C ALA A 70 5.22 14.25 -1.74
N ARG A 71 4.36 14.32 -0.73
CA ARG A 71 4.50 13.54 0.51
C ARG A 71 4.44 12.04 0.23
N TYR A 72 3.56 11.61 -0.66
CA TYR A 72 3.47 10.21 -1.07
C TYR A 72 4.76 9.74 -1.72
N LEU A 73 5.29 10.48 -2.68
CA LEU A 73 6.55 10.12 -3.34
C LEU A 73 7.72 10.10 -2.37
N ALA A 74 7.76 11.02 -1.41
CA ALA A 74 8.80 11.07 -0.38
C ALA A 74 8.71 9.91 0.63
N GLY A 75 7.49 9.45 0.91
CA GLY A 75 7.22 8.41 1.90
C GLY A 75 7.16 6.98 1.34
N THR A 76 7.37 6.80 0.04
CA THR A 76 7.28 5.49 -0.62
C THR A 76 8.57 5.15 -1.35
N THR A 77 8.76 3.86 -1.62
CA THR A 77 9.89 3.35 -2.39
C THR A 77 9.37 2.78 -3.70
N MET A 78 9.90 3.32 -4.81
CA MET A 78 9.54 2.84 -6.14
C MET A 78 10.13 1.44 -6.35
N SER A 79 9.25 0.47 -6.67
CA SER A 79 9.71 -0.86 -7.01
C SER A 79 10.27 -0.87 -8.43
N PRO A 80 11.47 -1.44 -8.65
CA PRO A 80 11.96 -1.60 -10.01
C PRO A 80 11.05 -2.54 -10.79
N MET A 81 10.74 -2.15 -12.02
CA MET A 81 9.99 -3.00 -12.94
C MET A 81 10.90 -4.06 -13.54
N PRO A 82 10.45 -5.31 -13.68
CA PRO A 82 11.23 -6.30 -14.40
C PRO A 82 11.57 -5.83 -15.82
N ALA A 83 12.78 -6.13 -16.29
CA ALA A 83 13.21 -5.74 -17.63
C ALA A 83 12.25 -6.34 -18.67
N GLY A 84 11.82 -5.51 -19.63
CA GLY A 84 10.93 -5.92 -20.70
C GLY A 84 9.44 -5.84 -20.39
N PHE A 85 9.06 -5.47 -19.18
CA PHE A 85 7.63 -5.27 -18.83
C PHE A 85 7.28 -3.78 -18.84
N SER A 86 6.22 -3.42 -19.53
CA SER A 86 5.64 -2.10 -19.39
C SER A 86 4.88 -2.02 -18.07
N THR A 87 4.67 -0.80 -17.57
CA THR A 87 4.00 -0.51 -16.30
C THR A 87 2.58 -1.11 -16.21
N ARG A 88 1.99 -1.49 -17.33
CA ARG A 88 0.65 -2.08 -17.43
C ARG A 88 0.67 -3.61 -17.44
N GLN A 89 1.83 -4.24 -17.41
CA GLN A 89 1.99 -5.67 -17.68
C GLN A 89 2.59 -6.49 -16.53
N LEU A 90 2.55 -5.97 -15.29
CA LEU A 90 2.82 -6.84 -14.14
C LEU A 90 1.69 -7.86 -14.04
N MET A 91 1.88 -8.98 -14.72
CA MET A 91 0.88 -10.03 -14.73
C MET A 91 0.98 -10.88 -13.48
N LEU A 92 -0.18 -11.21 -12.94
CA LEU A 92 -0.29 -12.22 -11.89
C LEU A 92 -0.05 -13.61 -12.49
N PRO A 93 0.53 -14.55 -11.71
CA PRO A 93 0.76 -15.90 -12.21
C PRO A 93 -0.56 -16.61 -12.53
N GLY A 94 -0.47 -17.61 -13.41
CA GLY A 94 -1.62 -18.48 -13.71
C GLY A 94 -2.17 -19.10 -12.43
N GLY A 95 -3.49 -19.12 -12.28
CA GLY A 95 -4.16 -19.61 -11.08
C GLY A 95 -4.30 -18.61 -9.94
N PHE A 96 -3.67 -17.44 -10.02
CA PHE A 96 -3.88 -16.39 -9.03
C PHE A 96 -5.34 -15.93 -9.09
N PRO A 97 -6.01 -15.72 -7.92
CA PRO A 97 -7.41 -15.33 -7.90
C PRO A 97 -7.61 -13.96 -8.55
N ARG A 98 -8.61 -13.87 -9.43
CA ARG A 98 -8.94 -12.62 -10.10
C ARG A 98 -9.77 -11.73 -9.19
N CYS A 99 -9.44 -10.43 -9.16
CA CYS A 99 -10.26 -9.44 -8.49
C CYS A 99 -11.43 -9.02 -9.40
N ARG A 100 -12.61 -8.78 -8.79
CA ARG A 100 -13.77 -8.25 -9.52
C ARG A 100 -13.47 -6.89 -10.12
N ASP A 101 -12.77 -6.05 -9.36
CA ASP A 101 -12.33 -4.76 -9.83
C ASP A 101 -10.91 -4.90 -10.38
N ARG A 102 -10.77 -4.73 -11.68
CA ARG A 102 -9.47 -4.80 -12.35
C ARG A 102 -8.52 -3.69 -11.93
N ASP A 103 -9.06 -2.58 -11.43
CA ASP A 103 -8.25 -1.46 -10.94
C ASP A 103 -7.45 -1.85 -9.69
N ASP A 104 -7.86 -2.89 -8.95
CA ASP A 104 -7.14 -3.39 -7.79
C ASP A 104 -6.05 -4.43 -8.14
N GLU A 105 -6.09 -5.01 -9.34
CA GLU A 105 -5.09 -6.00 -9.77
C GLU A 105 -3.66 -5.48 -9.73
N PRO A 106 -3.37 -4.22 -10.09
CA PRO A 106 -1.99 -3.69 -10.00
C PRO A 106 -1.40 -3.77 -8.58
N PHE A 107 -2.20 -3.59 -7.54
CA PHE A 107 -1.73 -3.69 -6.16
C PHE A 107 -1.43 -5.14 -5.77
N LEU A 108 -2.27 -6.08 -6.20
CA LEU A 108 -2.02 -7.51 -6.00
C LEU A 108 -0.73 -7.94 -6.72
N ALA A 109 -0.54 -7.49 -7.95
CA ALA A 109 0.66 -7.78 -8.72
C ALA A 109 1.91 -7.19 -8.06
N LEU A 110 1.83 -5.96 -7.57
CA LEU A 110 2.93 -5.32 -6.85
C LEU A 110 3.30 -6.12 -5.60
N ALA A 111 2.32 -6.49 -4.79
CA ALA A 111 2.56 -7.27 -3.57
C ALA A 111 3.18 -8.64 -3.90
N PHE A 112 2.70 -9.32 -4.94
CA PHE A 112 3.21 -10.61 -5.36
C PHE A 112 4.67 -10.51 -5.85
N HIS A 113 4.96 -9.60 -6.78
CA HIS A 113 6.28 -9.51 -7.41
C HIS A 113 7.36 -8.96 -6.46
N THR A 114 6.99 -8.09 -5.52
CA THR A 114 7.94 -7.55 -4.54
C THR A 114 8.10 -8.45 -3.32
N LYS A 115 7.26 -9.46 -3.16
CA LYS A 115 7.18 -10.28 -1.94
C LYS A 115 6.98 -9.41 -0.71
N ALA A 116 6.07 -8.43 -0.83
CA ALA A 116 5.71 -7.56 0.29
C ALA A 116 5.17 -8.38 1.47
N ASP A 117 5.40 -7.89 2.67
CA ASP A 117 4.91 -8.57 3.87
C ASP A 117 3.39 -8.49 3.97
N VAL A 118 2.79 -7.37 3.57
CA VAL A 118 1.33 -7.14 3.64
C VAL A 118 0.87 -6.26 2.48
N LEU A 119 -0.27 -6.62 1.92
CA LEU A 119 -1.11 -5.73 1.10
C LEU A 119 -2.29 -5.28 1.96
N ALA A 120 -2.41 -4.00 2.23
CA ALA A 120 -3.53 -3.44 2.97
C ALA A 120 -4.56 -2.83 2.03
N SER A 121 -5.82 -3.18 2.23
CA SER A 121 -6.92 -2.69 1.42
C SER A 121 -8.17 -2.46 2.26
N ARG A 122 -8.99 -1.48 1.84
CA ARG A 122 -10.34 -1.25 2.38
C ARG A 122 -11.41 -1.85 1.49
N ASP A 123 -11.04 -2.36 0.32
CA ASP A 123 -11.98 -2.92 -0.64
C ASP A 123 -12.33 -4.35 -0.25
N ASN A 124 -13.63 -4.61 -0.04
CA ASN A 124 -14.12 -5.95 0.28
C ASN A 124 -13.83 -6.96 -0.83
N ALA A 125 -13.77 -6.52 -2.09
CA ALA A 125 -13.44 -7.40 -3.21
C ALA A 125 -12.00 -7.91 -3.10
N VAL A 126 -11.05 -7.05 -2.70
CA VAL A 126 -9.66 -7.43 -2.46
C VAL A 126 -9.56 -8.31 -1.20
N PHE A 127 -10.19 -7.89 -0.11
CA PHE A 127 -10.17 -8.62 1.15
C PHE A 127 -10.78 -10.03 1.00
N GLY A 128 -11.79 -10.18 0.15
CA GLY A 128 -12.40 -11.48 -0.16
C GLY A 128 -11.45 -12.48 -0.83
N LEU A 129 -10.32 -12.02 -1.37
CA LEU A 129 -9.30 -12.87 -1.97
C LEU A 129 -8.27 -13.38 -0.96
N LYS A 130 -8.34 -12.96 0.31
CA LYS A 130 -7.32 -13.20 1.34
C LYS A 130 -6.84 -14.65 1.41
N SER A 131 -7.78 -15.59 1.53
CA SER A 131 -7.43 -17.01 1.69
C SER A 131 -6.79 -17.60 0.43
N ARG A 132 -7.27 -17.20 -0.73
CA ARG A 132 -6.73 -17.67 -2.02
C ARG A 132 -5.39 -17.05 -2.35
N ALA A 133 -5.22 -15.76 -2.06
CA ALA A 133 -3.96 -15.05 -2.28
C ALA A 133 -2.85 -15.56 -1.36
N ALA A 134 -3.19 -16.02 -0.16
CA ALA A 134 -2.22 -16.60 0.78
C ALA A 134 -1.49 -17.81 0.20
N LYS A 135 -2.12 -18.55 -0.73
CA LYS A 135 -1.48 -19.67 -1.43
C LYS A 135 -0.33 -19.23 -2.35
N PHE A 136 -0.28 -17.95 -2.68
CA PHE A 136 0.78 -17.33 -3.49
C PHE A 136 1.67 -16.43 -2.63
N ASP A 137 1.67 -16.61 -1.31
CA ASP A 137 2.45 -15.84 -0.34
C ASP A 137 2.09 -14.34 -0.32
N VAL A 138 0.87 -13.98 -0.72
CA VAL A 138 0.35 -12.63 -0.60
C VAL A 138 -0.60 -12.56 0.60
N THR A 139 -0.18 -11.79 1.62
CA THR A 139 -0.97 -11.56 2.83
C THR A 139 -1.78 -10.29 2.68
N ILE A 140 -3.11 -10.41 2.70
CA ILE A 140 -4.03 -9.27 2.59
C ILE A 140 -4.62 -8.98 3.97
N LEU A 141 -4.52 -7.73 4.43
CA LEU A 141 -5.11 -7.25 5.68
C LEU A 141 -6.02 -6.06 5.41
N ASN A 142 -7.05 -5.91 6.22
CA ASN A 142 -7.78 -4.64 6.27
C ASN A 142 -7.02 -3.63 7.13
N VAL A 143 -7.49 -2.38 7.17
CA VAL A 143 -6.80 -1.30 7.88
C VAL A 143 -6.70 -1.59 9.38
N GLN A 144 -7.77 -2.09 10.00
CA GLN A 144 -7.78 -2.42 11.42
C GLN A 144 -6.74 -3.50 11.76
N GLN A 145 -6.67 -4.53 10.95
CA GLN A 145 -5.68 -5.61 11.11
C GLN A 145 -4.25 -5.10 10.90
N LEU A 146 -4.05 -4.25 9.88
CA LEU A 146 -2.74 -3.65 9.62
C LEU A 146 -2.28 -2.83 10.83
N ILE A 147 -3.13 -1.93 11.33
CA ILE A 147 -2.74 -1.06 12.45
C ILE A 147 -2.50 -1.88 13.72
N ALA A 148 -3.28 -2.92 13.97
CA ALA A 148 -3.02 -3.83 15.10
C ALA A 148 -1.65 -4.52 14.97
N LEU A 149 -1.34 -5.02 13.78
CA LEU A 149 -0.03 -5.64 13.50
C LEU A 149 1.12 -4.66 13.73
N LEU A 150 1.01 -3.44 13.20
CA LEU A 150 2.05 -2.41 13.34
C LEU A 150 2.22 -1.99 14.79
N THR A 151 1.14 -1.80 15.52
CA THR A 151 1.18 -1.42 16.93
C THR A 151 1.93 -2.47 17.75
N ASP A 152 1.61 -3.73 17.57
CA ASP A 152 2.26 -4.84 18.30
C ASP A 152 3.73 -4.96 17.92
N THR A 153 4.05 -4.92 16.63
CA THR A 153 5.40 -5.11 16.12
C THR A 153 6.32 -3.93 16.51
N LEU A 154 5.84 -2.69 16.39
CA LEU A 154 6.64 -1.50 16.71
C LEU A 154 6.79 -1.31 18.22
N ALA A 155 5.79 -1.69 19.04
CA ALA A 155 5.89 -1.66 20.49
C ALA A 155 6.95 -2.63 21.01
N VAL A 156 7.05 -3.84 20.44
CA VAL A 156 8.09 -4.82 20.80
C VAL A 156 9.48 -4.28 20.47
N GLY A 157 9.64 -3.60 19.35
CA GLY A 157 10.90 -2.96 18.96
C GLY A 157 11.37 -1.88 19.95
N LYS A 158 10.45 -1.13 20.54
CA LYS A 158 10.78 -0.08 21.53
C LYS A 158 11.18 -0.63 22.90
N LYS A 159 10.74 -1.84 23.25
CA LYS A 159 11.09 -2.47 24.53
C LYS A 159 12.47 -3.13 24.53
N GLN A 160 13.09 -3.27 23.37
CA GLN A 160 14.40 -3.91 23.19
C GLN A 160 15.55 -2.90 22.99
N SER A 161 15.25 -1.61 22.98
CA SER A 161 16.25 -0.55 22.84
C SER A 161 16.64 0.05 24.19
#